data_88f92de7de27553376ab3994eeab6285
#
_entry.id   88f92de7de27553376ab3994eeab6285
#
_cell.length_a   1.000
_cell.length_b   1.000
_cell.length_c   1.000
_cell.angle_alpha   90.00
_cell.angle_beta   90.00
_cell.angle_gamma   90.00
#
_symmetry.space_group_name_H-M   'P 1'
#
loop_
_entity.id
_entity.type
_entity.pdbx_description
1 polymer ?
#
loop_
_entity_poly.entity_id
_entity_poly.type
_entity_poly.pdbx_seq_one_letter_code
_entity_poly.pdbx_strand_id
1 'polypeptide(L)'
;GGVVLLPCIWFFDRKNKRRKQVPAIPGARKTLVMGGICCGVALCLASNFQQFGIQYTTVGKAGFITACYIVIVPVLGLLLGKKCSPVVAGAVVLSLAGLYMLCMNGGELSVNKGDLLMLVCAFLFAVHIMVIDFFSPVVDGVKMSCIQFFVSGILSGGAMLVYETPEMSQIMAAWAPVLYAGIMSCGVAYTLQIVGQKGMNPTVASLILSLESSISVLAGWVILGQRLSSREVLGCVLMFGAIILAQIPVGRNREASLNTEGN
;
A
#
# COMPACT_ATOMS: atom_id res chain seq x y z
N GLY A 1 11.89 -6.34 8.70
CA GLY A 1 11.98 -5.33 7.62
C GLY A 1 13.14 -4.38 7.82
N GLY A 2 13.09 -3.50 8.86
CA GLY A 2 14.11 -2.44 9.04
C GLY A 2 15.56 -2.92 9.06
N VAL A 3 15.85 -4.00 9.76
CA VAL A 3 17.20 -4.58 9.83
C VAL A 3 17.72 -5.03 8.45
N VAL A 4 16.85 -5.59 7.62
CA VAL A 4 17.18 -6.06 6.26
C VAL A 4 17.56 -4.89 5.34
N LEU A 5 17.02 -3.70 5.59
CA LEU A 5 17.29 -2.50 4.79
C LEU A 5 18.64 -1.82 5.16
N LEU A 6 19.19 -2.06 6.33
CA LEU A 6 20.45 -1.44 6.76
C LEU A 6 21.63 -1.77 5.81
N PRO A 7 21.89 -3.03 5.43
CA PRO A 7 22.93 -3.35 4.46
C PRO A 7 22.69 -2.71 3.09
N CYS A 8 21.42 -2.66 2.64
CA CYS A 8 21.05 -2.03 1.38
C CYS A 8 21.36 -0.52 1.40
N ILE A 9 20.97 0.19 2.48
CA ILE A 9 21.25 1.61 2.66
C ILE A 9 22.75 1.86 2.66
N TRP A 10 23.52 1.05 3.41
CA TRP A 10 24.98 1.19 3.47
C TRP A 10 25.64 1.00 2.09
N PHE A 11 25.19 0.00 1.29
CA PHE A 11 25.70 -0.24 -0.05
C PHE A 11 25.37 0.92 -1.01
N PHE A 12 24.12 1.41 -1.00
CA PHE A 12 23.70 2.52 -1.83
C PHE A 12 24.39 3.83 -1.44
N ASP A 13 24.56 4.11 -0.15
CA ASP A 13 25.28 5.31 0.33
C ASP A 13 26.76 5.27 -0.08
N ARG A 14 27.43 4.12 -0.05
CA ARG A 14 28.80 3.95 -0.58
C ARG A 14 28.88 4.21 -2.07
N LYS A 15 27.93 3.71 -2.85
CA LYS A 15 27.87 3.91 -4.29
C LYS A 15 27.59 5.38 -4.66
N ASN A 16 26.71 6.04 -3.92
CA ASN A 16 26.37 7.46 -4.14
C ASN A 16 27.48 8.41 -3.71
N LYS A 17 28.26 8.09 -2.66
CA LYS A 17 29.46 8.88 -2.30
C LYS A 17 30.52 8.91 -3.41
N ARG A 18 30.53 7.92 -4.32
CA ARG A 18 31.38 7.90 -5.51
C ARG A 18 30.82 8.71 -6.69
N ARG A 19 29.51 8.98 -6.72
CA ARG A 19 28.85 9.88 -7.66
C ARG A 19 28.61 11.22 -6.97
N LYS A 20 29.43 12.23 -7.33
CA LYS A 20 29.43 13.63 -6.87
C LYS A 20 28.16 14.08 -6.14
N GLN A 21 28.38 14.58 -4.93
CA GLN A 21 27.54 15.31 -4.00
C GLN A 21 26.33 16.02 -4.66
N VAL A 22 25.11 15.48 -4.45
CA VAL A 22 23.92 16.30 -4.50
C VAL A 22 23.95 17.19 -3.25
N PRO A 23 23.82 18.52 -3.36
CA PRO A 23 23.81 19.40 -2.20
C PRO A 23 22.75 18.94 -1.19
N ALA A 24 23.14 18.82 0.07
CA ALA A 24 22.21 18.47 1.13
C ALA A 24 21.18 19.62 1.27
N ILE A 25 19.93 19.34 0.95
CA ILE A 25 18.83 20.29 1.16
C ILE A 25 18.71 20.54 2.65
N PRO A 26 18.81 21.81 3.14
CA PRO A 26 18.65 22.12 4.55
C PRO A 26 17.29 21.57 5.06
N GLY A 27 17.31 20.81 6.16
CA GLY A 27 16.08 20.19 6.70
C GLY A 27 15.73 18.81 6.18
N ALA A 28 16.35 18.29 5.12
CA ALA A 28 16.04 16.99 4.52
C ALA A 28 16.07 15.83 5.54
N ARG A 29 16.98 15.87 6.53
CA ARG A 29 17.04 14.85 7.58
C ARG A 29 15.83 14.90 8.52
N LYS A 30 15.36 16.08 8.89
CA LYS A 30 14.17 16.25 9.74
C LYS A 30 12.93 15.79 9.01
N THR A 31 12.78 16.16 7.74
CA THR A 31 11.68 15.72 6.87
C THR A 31 11.67 14.20 6.67
N LEU A 32 12.84 13.59 6.47
CA LEU A 32 13.01 12.14 6.36
C LEU A 32 12.55 11.42 7.63
N VAL A 33 13.01 11.87 8.79
CA VAL A 33 12.65 11.26 10.08
C VAL A 33 11.16 11.42 10.35
N MET A 34 10.61 12.60 10.11
CA MET A 34 9.18 12.88 10.29
C MET A 34 8.34 12.02 9.35
N GLY A 35 8.70 11.91 8.06
CA GLY A 35 8.02 11.05 7.10
C GLY A 35 8.04 9.58 7.51
N GLY A 36 9.20 9.08 7.94
CA GLY A 36 9.35 7.71 8.43
C GLY A 36 8.54 7.43 9.70
N ILE A 37 8.47 8.39 10.64
CA ILE A 37 7.64 8.27 11.85
C ILE A 37 6.15 8.26 11.49
N CYS A 38 5.67 9.21 10.67
CA CYS A 38 4.27 9.26 10.25
C CYS A 38 3.84 7.99 9.50
N CYS A 39 4.68 7.52 8.56
CA CYS A 39 4.44 6.25 7.86
C CYS A 39 4.43 5.07 8.82
N GLY A 40 5.39 5.01 9.78
CA GLY A 40 5.51 3.91 10.74
C GLY A 40 4.32 3.84 11.70
N VAL A 41 3.82 4.97 12.18
CA VAL A 41 2.62 5.04 13.03
C VAL A 41 1.38 4.62 12.24
N ALA A 42 1.19 5.15 11.03
CA ALA A 42 0.05 4.79 10.19
C ALA A 42 0.05 3.29 9.86
N LEU A 43 1.21 2.74 9.49
CA LEU A 43 1.38 1.31 9.19
C LEU A 43 1.12 0.44 10.44
N CYS A 44 1.66 0.82 11.60
CA CYS A 44 1.44 0.11 12.86
C CYS A 44 -0.06 0.03 13.18
N LEU A 45 -0.75 1.16 13.14
CA LEU A 45 -2.19 1.19 13.42
C LEU A 45 -2.97 0.37 12.41
N ALA A 46 -2.72 0.58 11.10
CA ALA A 46 -3.40 -0.17 10.05
C ALA A 46 -3.25 -1.68 10.21
N SER A 47 -2.02 -2.16 10.42
CA SER A 47 -1.71 -3.58 10.57
C SER A 47 -2.34 -4.19 11.82
N ASN A 48 -2.36 -3.47 12.95
CA ASN A 48 -3.00 -3.95 14.17
C ASN A 48 -4.53 -4.03 14.01
N PHE A 49 -5.17 -3.00 13.43
CA PHE A 49 -6.62 -3.07 13.13
C PHE A 49 -6.95 -4.19 12.16
N GLN A 50 -6.09 -4.45 11.16
CA GLN A 50 -6.23 -5.57 10.24
C GLN A 50 -6.15 -6.91 10.98
N GLN A 51 -5.14 -7.08 11.81
CA GLN A 51 -4.91 -8.33 12.54
C GLN A 51 -6.05 -8.65 13.52
N PHE A 52 -6.59 -7.64 14.21
CA PHE A 52 -7.77 -7.81 15.06
C PHE A 52 -9.04 -8.02 14.23
N GLY A 53 -9.22 -7.29 13.13
CA GLY A 53 -10.40 -7.39 12.30
C GLY A 53 -10.58 -8.77 11.65
N ILE A 54 -9.48 -9.36 11.15
CA ILE A 54 -9.51 -10.64 10.44
C ILE A 54 -9.95 -11.81 11.34
N GLN A 55 -9.86 -11.66 12.66
CA GLN A 55 -10.33 -12.68 13.61
C GLN A 55 -11.87 -12.79 13.69
N TYR A 56 -12.57 -11.75 13.24
CA TYR A 56 -14.04 -11.65 13.34
C TYR A 56 -14.75 -11.63 11.99
N THR A 57 -14.01 -11.73 10.89
CA THR A 57 -14.58 -11.72 9.53
C THR A 57 -13.88 -12.76 8.64
N THR A 58 -14.44 -13.02 7.46
CA THR A 58 -13.81 -13.93 6.49
C THR A 58 -12.65 -13.26 5.76
N VAL A 59 -11.66 -14.06 5.33
CA VAL A 59 -10.47 -13.55 4.63
C VAL A 59 -10.86 -12.78 3.35
N GLY A 60 -11.83 -13.28 2.58
CA GLY A 60 -12.32 -12.60 1.37
C GLY A 60 -12.96 -11.25 1.70
N LYS A 61 -13.83 -11.21 2.73
CA LYS A 61 -14.49 -9.98 3.16
C LYS A 61 -13.49 -8.98 3.75
N ALA A 62 -12.53 -9.46 4.54
CA ALA A 62 -11.43 -8.66 5.04
C ALA A 62 -10.62 -8.01 3.90
N GLY A 63 -10.25 -8.79 2.89
CA GLY A 63 -9.52 -8.30 1.71
C GLY A 63 -10.32 -7.25 0.93
N PHE A 64 -11.63 -7.49 0.71
CA PHE A 64 -12.49 -6.52 0.04
C PHE A 64 -12.59 -5.19 0.80
N ILE A 65 -12.88 -5.25 2.12
CA ILE A 65 -13.06 -4.04 2.93
C ILE A 65 -11.74 -3.28 3.06
N THR A 66 -10.61 -3.97 3.28
CA THR A 66 -9.30 -3.31 3.31
C THR A 66 -9.02 -2.59 2.00
N ALA A 67 -9.23 -3.24 0.87
CA ALA A 67 -8.96 -2.65 -0.43
C ALA A 67 -9.93 -1.51 -0.80
N CYS A 68 -10.99 -1.23 -0.02
CA CYS A 68 -11.79 -0.02 -0.17
C CYS A 68 -10.96 1.28 0.02
N TYR A 69 -9.69 1.19 0.47
CA TYR A 69 -8.77 2.33 0.39
C TYR A 69 -8.67 2.92 -1.02
N ILE A 70 -8.95 2.17 -2.09
CA ILE A 70 -9.02 2.68 -3.47
C ILE A 70 -10.07 3.77 -3.67
N VAL A 71 -11.12 3.78 -2.86
CA VAL A 71 -12.15 4.84 -2.83
C VAL A 71 -11.77 5.94 -1.85
N ILE A 72 -11.21 5.57 -0.69
CA ILE A 72 -10.87 6.53 0.37
C ILE A 72 -9.74 7.45 -0.07
N VAL A 73 -8.70 6.93 -0.76
CA VAL A 73 -7.55 7.72 -1.23
C VAL A 73 -7.96 8.88 -2.14
N PRO A 74 -8.74 8.69 -3.21
CA PRO A 74 -9.19 9.84 -4.02
C PRO A 74 -10.08 10.81 -3.25
N VAL A 75 -10.90 10.34 -2.31
CA VAL A 75 -11.73 11.22 -1.45
C VAL A 75 -10.81 12.08 -0.58
N LEU A 76 -9.82 11.50 0.11
CA LEU A 76 -8.82 12.25 0.87
C LEU A 76 -8.02 13.19 -0.04
N GLY A 77 -7.66 12.74 -1.24
CA GLY A 77 -6.98 13.56 -2.23
C GLY A 77 -7.78 14.82 -2.60
N LEU A 78 -9.09 14.67 -2.86
CA LEU A 78 -9.98 15.78 -3.15
C LEU A 78 -10.07 16.77 -1.96
N LEU A 79 -10.17 16.26 -0.73
CA LEU A 79 -10.18 17.09 0.48
C LEU A 79 -8.87 17.88 0.66
N LEU A 80 -7.74 17.34 0.17
CA LEU A 80 -6.43 18.00 0.15
C LEU A 80 -6.20 18.85 -1.10
N GLY A 81 -7.24 19.12 -1.90
CA GLY A 81 -7.17 19.96 -3.09
C GLY A 81 -6.54 19.28 -4.33
N LYS A 82 -6.31 17.97 -4.31
CA LYS A 82 -5.86 17.23 -5.48
C LYS A 82 -7.02 17.01 -6.46
N LYS A 83 -6.73 17.10 -7.76
CA LYS A 83 -7.74 16.85 -8.80
C LYS A 83 -7.81 15.35 -9.11
N CYS A 84 -9.02 14.82 -9.18
CA CYS A 84 -9.29 13.47 -9.69
C CYS A 84 -9.92 13.61 -11.08
N SER A 85 -9.35 12.97 -12.10
CA SER A 85 -9.95 12.99 -13.43
C SER A 85 -11.17 12.07 -13.48
N PRO A 86 -12.20 12.37 -14.31
CA PRO A 86 -13.37 11.49 -14.45
C PRO A 86 -13.01 10.06 -14.88
N VAL A 87 -11.95 9.90 -15.68
CA VAL A 87 -11.46 8.59 -16.12
C VAL A 87 -10.89 7.80 -14.95
N VAL A 88 -10.11 8.44 -14.08
CA VAL A 88 -9.59 7.80 -12.87
C VAL A 88 -10.74 7.46 -11.90
N ALA A 89 -11.77 8.33 -11.77
CA ALA A 89 -12.95 8.03 -10.99
C ALA A 89 -13.71 6.81 -11.54
N GLY A 90 -13.88 6.72 -12.87
CA GLY A 90 -14.45 5.54 -13.53
C GLY A 90 -13.61 4.27 -13.30
N ALA A 91 -12.29 4.37 -13.33
CA ALA A 91 -11.39 3.27 -13.01
C ALA A 91 -11.54 2.78 -11.56
N VAL A 92 -11.73 3.69 -10.60
CA VAL A 92 -11.99 3.35 -9.18
C VAL A 92 -13.29 2.55 -9.06
N VAL A 93 -14.38 2.97 -9.72
CA VAL A 93 -15.66 2.24 -9.70
C VAL A 93 -15.51 0.85 -10.34
N LEU A 94 -14.81 0.77 -11.47
CA LEU A 94 -14.57 -0.49 -12.17
C LEU A 94 -13.72 -1.45 -11.32
N SER A 95 -12.67 -0.95 -10.68
CA SER A 95 -11.82 -1.72 -9.77
C SER A 95 -12.61 -2.22 -8.55
N LEU A 96 -13.48 -1.38 -7.97
CA LEU A 96 -14.32 -1.78 -6.85
C LEU A 96 -15.29 -2.91 -7.23
N ALA A 97 -15.88 -2.83 -8.43
CA ALA A 97 -16.74 -3.90 -8.94
C ALA A 97 -15.97 -5.21 -9.16
N GLY A 98 -14.77 -5.14 -9.75
CA GLY A 98 -13.87 -6.29 -9.91
C GLY A 98 -13.47 -6.92 -8.58
N LEU A 99 -13.10 -6.09 -7.61
CA LEU A 99 -12.73 -6.51 -6.27
C LEU A 99 -13.90 -7.17 -5.52
N TYR A 100 -15.12 -6.63 -5.67
CA TYR A 100 -16.33 -7.26 -5.13
C TYR A 100 -16.53 -8.65 -5.70
N MET A 101 -16.38 -8.81 -7.01
CA MET A 101 -16.52 -10.13 -7.66
C MET A 101 -15.43 -11.12 -7.20
N LEU A 102 -14.23 -10.63 -6.90
CA LEU A 102 -13.10 -11.45 -6.49
C LEU A 102 -13.22 -11.94 -5.05
N CYS A 103 -13.62 -11.06 -4.13
CA CYS A 103 -13.51 -11.28 -2.69
C CYS A 103 -14.84 -11.72 -2.05
N MET A 104 -16.00 -11.39 -2.66
CA MET A 104 -17.30 -11.61 -2.05
C MET A 104 -18.01 -12.80 -2.71
N ASN A 105 -17.97 -13.96 -2.08
CA ASN A 105 -18.65 -15.18 -2.55
C ASN A 105 -20.12 -15.20 -2.10
N GLY A 106 -20.98 -14.35 -2.72
CA GLY A 106 -22.45 -14.46 -2.62
C GLY A 106 -23.06 -14.49 -1.21
N GLY A 107 -22.28 -14.19 -0.20
CA GLY A 107 -22.65 -14.36 1.18
C GLY A 107 -23.09 -13.04 1.84
N GLU A 108 -23.45 -13.16 3.06
CA GLU A 108 -24.13 -12.22 3.92
C GLU A 108 -23.50 -10.81 3.92
N LEU A 109 -24.35 -9.83 3.60
CA LEU A 109 -24.05 -8.40 3.81
C LEU A 109 -24.18 -7.97 5.28
N SER A 110 -24.21 -8.94 6.21
CA SER A 110 -24.24 -8.64 7.64
C SER A 110 -22.94 -7.95 8.06
N VAL A 111 -23.04 -6.75 8.59
CA VAL A 111 -21.89 -6.00 9.12
C VAL A 111 -21.59 -6.49 10.54
N ASN A 112 -20.40 -6.98 10.76
CA ASN A 112 -19.93 -7.44 12.06
C ASN A 112 -18.80 -6.53 12.62
N LYS A 113 -18.37 -6.80 13.86
CA LYS A 113 -17.29 -6.03 14.50
C LYS A 113 -15.98 -6.07 13.70
N GLY A 114 -15.67 -7.21 13.07
CA GLY A 114 -14.49 -7.37 12.23
C GLY A 114 -14.53 -6.44 11.02
N ASP A 115 -15.69 -6.32 10.37
CA ASP A 115 -15.85 -5.45 9.20
C ASP A 115 -15.61 -3.97 9.54
N LEU A 116 -16.05 -3.53 10.73
CA LEU A 116 -15.81 -2.17 11.20
C LEU A 116 -14.31 -1.93 11.45
N LEU A 117 -13.61 -2.89 12.08
CA LEU A 117 -12.16 -2.83 12.27
C LEU A 117 -11.42 -2.81 10.93
N MET A 118 -11.88 -3.60 9.94
CA MET A 118 -11.31 -3.60 8.60
C MET A 118 -11.56 -2.28 7.86
N LEU A 119 -12.69 -1.62 8.08
CA LEU A 119 -12.95 -0.29 7.51
C LEU A 119 -12.01 0.77 8.10
N VAL A 120 -11.76 0.74 9.41
CA VAL A 120 -10.75 1.59 10.05
C VAL A 120 -9.36 1.29 9.49
N CYS A 121 -9.02 0.02 9.30
CA CYS A 121 -7.79 -0.41 8.65
C CYS A 121 -7.66 0.18 7.23
N ALA A 122 -8.71 0.10 6.41
CA ALA A 122 -8.73 0.67 5.05
C ALA A 122 -8.48 2.18 5.07
N PHE A 123 -9.09 2.90 6.01
CA PHE A 123 -8.85 4.33 6.21
C PHE A 123 -7.39 4.62 6.59
N LEU A 124 -6.82 3.84 7.50
CA LEU A 124 -5.42 4.01 7.94
C LEU A 124 -4.42 3.68 6.83
N PHE A 125 -4.69 2.66 5.99
CA PHE A 125 -3.88 2.42 4.78
C PHE A 125 -4.02 3.55 3.76
N ALA A 126 -5.21 4.12 3.59
CA ALA A 126 -5.36 5.30 2.74
C ALA A 126 -4.54 6.48 3.26
N VAL A 127 -4.55 6.73 4.56
CA VAL A 127 -3.68 7.75 5.20
C VAL A 127 -2.21 7.42 4.97
N HIS A 128 -1.79 6.17 5.14
CA HIS A 128 -0.40 5.74 4.88
C HIS A 128 0.02 6.04 3.43
N ILE A 129 -0.82 5.72 2.43
CA ILE A 129 -0.57 6.04 1.02
C ILE A 129 -0.43 7.56 0.81
N MET A 130 -1.28 8.36 1.44
CA MET A 130 -1.22 9.82 1.34
C MET A 130 0.03 10.41 2.03
N VAL A 131 0.48 9.84 3.14
CA VAL A 131 1.72 10.22 3.83
C VAL A 131 2.93 9.89 2.95
N ILE A 132 2.97 8.72 2.31
CA ILE A 132 4.03 8.38 1.34
C ILE A 132 4.04 9.38 0.18
N ASP A 133 2.88 9.69 -0.39
CA ASP A 133 2.76 10.65 -1.49
C ASP A 133 3.31 12.05 -1.11
N PHE A 134 3.07 12.48 0.12
CA PHE A 134 3.55 13.77 0.60
C PHE A 134 5.07 13.81 0.81
N PHE A 135 5.66 12.78 1.40
CA PHE A 135 7.07 12.78 1.79
C PHE A 135 8.01 12.18 0.74
N SER A 136 7.60 11.17 -0.02
CA SER A 136 8.48 10.44 -0.95
C SER A 136 9.13 11.30 -2.04
N PRO A 137 8.54 12.41 -2.55
CA PRO A 137 9.21 13.25 -3.53
C PRO A 137 10.47 13.93 -3.02
N VAL A 138 10.52 14.26 -1.72
CA VAL A 138 11.56 15.11 -1.10
C VAL A 138 12.56 14.34 -0.25
N VAL A 139 12.34 13.04 -0.02
CA VAL A 139 13.22 12.19 0.81
C VAL A 139 13.67 10.93 0.07
N ASP A 140 14.68 10.25 0.63
CA ASP A 140 15.10 8.92 0.18
C ASP A 140 14.09 7.87 0.66
N GLY A 141 13.39 7.23 -0.29
CA GLY A 141 12.33 6.27 0.00
C GLY A 141 12.82 5.03 0.76
N VAL A 142 14.04 4.55 0.49
CA VAL A 142 14.61 3.38 1.18
C VAL A 142 14.91 3.71 2.65
N LYS A 143 15.46 4.90 2.91
CA LYS A 143 15.73 5.36 4.28
C LYS A 143 14.43 5.63 5.04
N MET A 144 13.43 6.20 4.37
CA MET A 144 12.10 6.42 4.95
C MET A 144 11.43 5.09 5.32
N SER A 145 11.51 4.07 4.45
CA SER A 145 11.04 2.72 4.70
C SER A 145 11.72 2.07 5.90
N CYS A 146 13.05 2.23 6.03
CA CYS A 146 13.79 1.71 7.17
C CYS A 146 13.28 2.31 8.50
N ILE A 147 13.13 3.63 8.56
CA ILE A 147 12.61 4.32 9.76
C ILE A 147 11.18 3.87 10.06
N GLN A 148 10.31 3.78 9.06
CA GLN A 148 8.93 3.30 9.17
C GLN A 148 8.88 1.93 9.87
N PHE A 149 9.72 0.98 9.48
CA PHE A 149 9.71 -0.36 10.07
C PHE A 149 10.28 -0.41 11.49
N PHE A 150 11.26 0.41 11.80
CA PHE A 150 11.71 0.54 13.19
C PHE A 150 10.63 1.15 14.07
N VAL A 151 9.97 2.21 13.64
CA VAL A 151 8.87 2.83 14.39
C VAL A 151 7.70 1.85 14.56
N SER A 152 7.22 1.24 13.48
CA SER A 152 6.14 0.26 13.53
C SER A 152 6.50 -0.94 14.41
N GLY A 153 7.73 -1.46 14.29
CA GLY A 153 8.21 -2.59 15.09
C GLY A 153 8.32 -2.26 16.59
N ILE A 154 8.80 -1.07 16.95
CA ILE A 154 8.88 -0.63 18.35
C ILE A 154 7.48 -0.47 18.94
N LEU A 155 6.56 0.17 18.21
CA LEU A 155 5.18 0.37 18.66
C LEU A 155 4.41 -0.95 18.81
N SER A 156 4.49 -1.82 17.80
CA SER A 156 3.84 -3.14 17.83
C SER A 156 4.47 -4.06 18.89
N GLY A 157 5.80 -4.02 19.03
CA GLY A 157 6.50 -4.77 20.07
C GLY A 157 6.13 -4.30 21.47
N GLY A 158 6.00 -2.99 21.67
CA GLY A 158 5.50 -2.42 22.92
C GLY A 158 4.07 -2.83 23.22
N ALA A 159 3.19 -2.79 22.23
CA ALA A 159 1.80 -3.24 22.37
C ALA A 159 1.74 -4.74 22.72
N MET A 160 2.52 -5.59 22.04
CA MET A 160 2.61 -7.02 22.32
C MET A 160 2.98 -7.29 23.79
N LEU A 161 3.99 -6.60 24.33
CA LEU A 161 4.43 -6.79 25.72
C LEU A 161 3.39 -6.35 26.75
N VAL A 162 2.47 -5.44 26.38
CA VAL A 162 1.42 -4.95 27.30
C VAL A 162 0.15 -5.80 27.21
N TYR A 163 -0.23 -6.26 26.02
CA TYR A 163 -1.53 -6.90 25.78
C TYR A 163 -1.46 -8.41 25.57
N GLU A 164 -0.27 -8.96 25.30
CA GLU A 164 -0.09 -10.36 24.96
C GLU A 164 0.94 -11.02 25.89
N THR A 165 0.84 -12.34 26.04
CA THR A 165 1.86 -13.18 26.70
C THR A 165 2.56 -14.02 25.64
N PRO A 166 3.59 -13.49 24.94
CA PRO A 166 4.23 -14.20 23.83
C PRO A 166 4.97 -15.44 24.32
N GLU A 167 4.63 -16.61 23.75
CA GLU A 167 5.36 -17.85 23.99
C GLU A 167 6.49 -18.01 22.96
N MET A 168 7.73 -18.02 23.43
CA MET A 168 8.91 -18.14 22.58
C MET A 168 8.90 -19.42 21.73
N SER A 169 8.35 -20.51 22.25
CA SER A 169 8.16 -21.78 21.54
C SER A 169 7.32 -21.64 20.28
N GLN A 170 6.22 -20.89 20.34
CA GLN A 170 5.33 -20.64 19.20
C GLN A 170 5.99 -19.71 18.16
N ILE A 171 6.71 -18.68 18.63
CA ILE A 171 7.47 -17.78 17.76
C ILE A 171 8.54 -18.55 16.99
N MET A 172 9.27 -19.42 17.68
CA MET A 172 10.30 -20.28 17.06
C MET A 172 9.69 -21.30 16.10
N ALA A 173 8.51 -21.85 16.38
CA ALA A 173 7.81 -22.73 15.46
C ALA A 173 7.38 -22.02 14.17
N ALA A 174 7.07 -20.71 14.25
CA ALA A 174 6.67 -19.87 13.13
C ALA A 174 7.83 -19.10 12.47
N TRP A 175 9.09 -19.51 12.66
CA TRP A 175 10.27 -18.77 12.18
C TRP A 175 10.26 -18.48 10.67
N ALA A 176 9.84 -19.45 9.84
CA ALA A 176 9.86 -19.32 8.39
C ALA A 176 8.84 -18.28 7.87
N PRO A 177 7.52 -18.32 8.25
CA PRO A 177 6.61 -17.25 7.89
C PRO A 177 6.99 -15.89 8.49
N VAL A 178 7.57 -15.82 9.70
CA VAL A 178 8.04 -14.57 10.28
C VAL A 178 9.20 -13.98 9.49
N LEU A 179 10.18 -14.79 9.05
CA LEU A 179 11.28 -14.35 8.19
C LEU A 179 10.75 -13.90 6.81
N TYR A 180 9.85 -14.67 6.21
CA TYR A 180 9.24 -14.30 4.93
C TYR A 180 8.52 -12.96 5.01
N ALA A 181 7.66 -12.75 6.00
CA ALA A 181 6.97 -11.50 6.23
C ALA A 181 7.96 -10.34 6.49
N GLY A 182 8.98 -10.57 7.31
CA GLY A 182 9.99 -9.55 7.65
C GLY A 182 10.89 -9.16 6.47
N ILE A 183 11.27 -10.08 5.62
CA ILE A 183 12.18 -9.84 4.49
C ILE A 183 11.39 -9.45 3.24
N MET A 184 10.47 -10.31 2.79
CA MET A 184 9.82 -10.14 1.50
C MET A 184 8.68 -9.10 1.58
N SER A 185 7.77 -9.22 2.54
CA SER A 185 6.66 -8.28 2.66
C SER A 185 7.15 -6.92 3.17
N CYS A 186 7.73 -6.86 4.37
CA CYS A 186 8.20 -5.60 4.93
C CYS A 186 9.44 -5.06 4.20
N GLY A 187 10.52 -5.86 4.11
CA GLY A 187 11.79 -5.39 3.56
C GLY A 187 11.72 -5.01 2.09
N VAL A 188 11.10 -5.84 1.26
CA VAL A 188 11.06 -5.64 -0.20
C VAL A 188 9.78 -4.93 -0.63
N ALA A 189 8.60 -5.51 -0.40
CA ALA A 189 7.35 -5.02 -1.00
C ALA A 189 6.99 -3.59 -0.57
N TYR A 190 6.95 -3.29 0.73
CA TYR A 190 6.66 -1.94 1.21
C TYR A 190 7.74 -0.91 0.81
N THR A 191 9.01 -1.33 0.73
CA THR A 191 10.07 -0.43 0.25
C THR A 191 9.87 -0.10 -1.23
N LEU A 192 9.55 -1.11 -2.05
CA LEU A 192 9.21 -0.90 -3.46
C LEU A 192 7.95 -0.04 -3.61
N GLN A 193 6.96 -0.18 -2.72
CA GLN A 193 5.79 0.68 -2.68
C GLN A 193 6.19 2.15 -2.50
N ILE A 194 7.00 2.48 -1.50
CA ILE A 194 7.44 3.86 -1.23
C ILE A 194 8.23 4.43 -2.41
N VAL A 195 9.14 3.62 -2.98
CA VAL A 195 9.95 4.03 -4.14
C VAL A 195 9.08 4.21 -5.39
N GLY A 196 8.16 3.29 -5.64
CA GLY A 196 7.27 3.30 -6.79
C GLY A 196 6.21 4.40 -6.75
N GLN A 197 5.75 4.78 -5.55
CA GLN A 197 4.79 5.87 -5.40
C GLN A 197 5.39 7.27 -5.63
N LYS A 198 6.73 7.38 -5.66
CA LYS A 198 7.39 8.67 -5.81
C LYS A 198 6.99 9.37 -7.11
N GLY A 199 6.29 10.50 -6.97
CA GLY A 199 5.81 11.30 -8.11
C GLY A 199 4.59 10.73 -8.83
N MET A 200 3.99 9.65 -8.34
CA MET A 200 2.75 9.06 -8.87
C MET A 200 1.53 9.70 -8.22
N ASN A 201 0.42 9.80 -8.96
CA ASN A 201 -0.86 10.19 -8.37
C ASN A 201 -1.31 9.13 -7.34
N PRO A 202 -1.64 9.50 -6.08
CA PRO A 202 -1.97 8.54 -5.03
C PRO A 202 -3.20 7.68 -5.35
N THR A 203 -4.17 8.19 -6.12
CA THR A 203 -5.31 7.39 -6.59
C THR A 203 -4.87 6.29 -7.56
N VAL A 204 -3.95 6.59 -8.48
CA VAL A 204 -3.38 5.58 -9.39
C VAL A 204 -2.54 4.58 -8.60
N ALA A 205 -1.76 5.04 -7.63
CA ALA A 205 -1.01 4.16 -6.75
C ALA A 205 -1.93 3.20 -5.98
N SER A 206 -3.04 3.67 -5.41
CA SER A 206 -4.00 2.82 -4.70
C SER A 206 -4.66 1.78 -5.61
N LEU A 207 -4.96 2.14 -6.86
CA LEU A 207 -5.47 1.18 -7.86
C LEU A 207 -4.44 0.08 -8.17
N ILE A 208 -3.16 0.44 -8.36
CA ILE A 208 -2.09 -0.54 -8.61
C ILE A 208 -1.91 -1.46 -7.40
N LEU A 209 -1.93 -0.92 -6.19
CA LEU A 209 -1.82 -1.71 -4.96
C LEU A 209 -2.98 -2.70 -4.81
N SER A 210 -4.20 -2.34 -5.22
CA SER A 210 -5.35 -3.23 -5.16
C SER A 210 -5.23 -4.48 -6.07
N LEU A 211 -4.30 -4.49 -7.04
CA LEU A 211 -3.96 -5.71 -7.81
C LEU A 211 -3.44 -6.84 -6.95
N GLU A 212 -3.00 -6.57 -5.73
CA GLU A 212 -2.60 -7.60 -4.77
C GLU A 212 -3.66 -8.69 -4.66
N SER A 213 -4.95 -8.33 -4.63
CA SER A 213 -6.07 -9.28 -4.57
C SER A 213 -6.14 -10.15 -5.83
N SER A 214 -5.98 -9.56 -7.03
CA SER A 214 -5.99 -10.32 -8.29
C SER A 214 -4.78 -11.24 -8.41
N ILE A 215 -3.60 -10.74 -8.03
CA ILE A 215 -2.36 -11.52 -8.08
C ILE A 215 -2.42 -12.68 -7.08
N SER A 216 -3.00 -12.47 -5.89
CA SER A 216 -3.18 -13.53 -4.88
C SER A 216 -4.05 -14.66 -5.40
N VAL A 217 -5.16 -14.35 -6.08
CA VAL A 217 -6.04 -15.36 -6.68
C VAL A 217 -5.35 -16.10 -7.82
N LEU A 218 -4.63 -15.40 -8.69
CA LEU A 218 -3.86 -16.03 -9.77
C LEU A 218 -2.73 -16.91 -9.22
N ALA A 219 -2.04 -16.47 -8.18
CA ALA A 219 -1.02 -17.25 -7.51
C ALA A 219 -1.60 -18.52 -6.85
N GLY A 220 -2.77 -18.41 -6.22
CA GLY A 220 -3.51 -19.56 -5.69
C GLY A 220 -3.85 -20.59 -6.77
N TRP A 221 -4.25 -20.15 -7.97
CA TRP A 221 -4.49 -21.01 -9.10
C TRP A 221 -3.21 -21.72 -9.57
N VAL A 222 -2.13 -20.97 -9.82
CA VAL A 222 -0.90 -21.52 -10.40
C VAL A 222 -0.10 -22.35 -9.40
N ILE A 223 0.03 -21.88 -8.13
CA ILE A 223 0.94 -22.48 -7.13
C ILE A 223 0.20 -23.55 -6.33
N LEU A 224 -1.05 -23.32 -5.96
CA LEU A 224 -1.84 -24.21 -5.10
C LEU A 224 -2.83 -25.10 -5.88
N GLY A 225 -2.89 -24.98 -7.21
CA GLY A 225 -3.80 -25.75 -8.06
C GLY A 225 -5.29 -25.47 -7.80
N GLN A 226 -5.62 -24.32 -7.21
CA GLN A 226 -6.99 -23.92 -6.94
C GLN A 226 -7.74 -23.69 -8.25
N ARG A 227 -9.03 -24.03 -8.29
CA ARG A 227 -9.86 -23.77 -9.48
C ARG A 227 -10.42 -22.37 -9.42
N LEU A 228 -10.17 -21.58 -10.46
CA LEU A 228 -10.80 -20.26 -10.60
C LEU A 228 -12.25 -20.39 -11.04
N SER A 229 -13.15 -19.74 -10.34
CA SER A 229 -14.51 -19.54 -10.78
C SER A 229 -14.57 -18.49 -11.89
N SER A 230 -15.59 -18.57 -12.76
CA SER A 230 -15.82 -17.56 -13.81
C SER A 230 -15.96 -16.15 -13.23
N ARG A 231 -16.47 -16.04 -12.00
CA ARG A 231 -16.62 -14.79 -11.26
C ARG A 231 -15.25 -14.19 -10.87
N GLU A 232 -14.34 -15.03 -10.37
CA GLU A 232 -12.97 -14.59 -10.02
C GLU A 232 -12.19 -14.16 -11.27
N VAL A 233 -12.30 -14.89 -12.37
CA VAL A 233 -11.71 -14.51 -13.65
C VAL A 233 -12.23 -13.15 -14.12
N LEU A 234 -13.55 -12.94 -14.08
CA LEU A 234 -14.15 -11.65 -14.47
C LEU A 234 -13.69 -10.54 -13.52
N GLY A 235 -13.61 -10.79 -12.22
CA GLY A 235 -13.07 -9.84 -11.22
C GLY A 235 -11.65 -9.42 -11.54
N CYS A 236 -10.75 -10.34 -11.85
CA CYS A 236 -9.38 -10.06 -12.30
C CYS A 236 -9.37 -9.19 -13.57
N VAL A 237 -10.14 -9.54 -14.59
CA VAL A 237 -10.22 -8.80 -15.86
C VAL A 237 -10.68 -7.35 -15.62
N LEU A 238 -11.68 -7.13 -14.77
CA LEU A 238 -12.18 -5.81 -14.42
C LEU A 238 -11.11 -4.99 -13.69
N MET A 239 -10.38 -5.58 -12.75
CA MET A 239 -9.32 -4.89 -12.00
C MET A 239 -8.14 -4.51 -12.90
N PHE A 240 -7.67 -5.42 -13.75
CA PHE A 240 -6.62 -5.09 -14.74
C PHE A 240 -7.09 -4.04 -15.73
N GLY A 241 -8.33 -4.14 -16.22
CA GLY A 241 -8.96 -3.14 -17.10
C GLY A 241 -9.05 -1.76 -16.45
N ALA A 242 -9.39 -1.70 -15.17
CA ALA A 242 -9.44 -0.46 -14.39
C ALA A 242 -8.08 0.24 -14.34
N ILE A 243 -7.00 -0.51 -14.14
CA ILE A 243 -5.65 0.07 -14.09
C ILE A 243 -5.21 0.58 -15.45
N ILE A 244 -5.47 -0.17 -16.53
CA ILE A 244 -5.21 0.30 -17.89
C ILE A 244 -5.99 1.59 -18.16
N LEU A 245 -7.28 1.62 -17.80
CA LEU A 245 -8.12 2.81 -17.93
C LEU A 245 -7.55 4.02 -17.16
N ALA A 246 -7.09 3.81 -15.93
CA ALA A 246 -6.52 4.87 -15.10
C ALA A 246 -5.22 5.48 -15.66
N GLN A 247 -4.52 4.76 -16.54
CA GLN A 247 -3.27 5.20 -17.15
C GLN A 247 -3.47 5.91 -18.48
N ILE A 248 -4.69 5.95 -19.02
CA ILE A 248 -4.98 6.68 -20.27
C ILE A 248 -4.83 8.18 -20.02
N PRO A 249 -3.93 8.87 -20.76
CA PRO A 249 -3.73 10.30 -20.59
C PRO A 249 -4.97 11.06 -21.08
N VAL A 250 -5.75 11.62 -20.17
CA VAL A 250 -6.91 12.45 -20.51
C VAL A 250 -6.43 13.87 -20.77
N GLY A 251 -6.31 14.23 -22.05
CA GLY A 251 -6.47 15.62 -22.50
C GLY A 251 -5.46 16.67 -22.00
N ARG A 252 -4.19 16.31 -21.72
CA ARG A 252 -3.17 17.32 -21.35
C ARG A 252 -2.50 17.99 -22.57
N ASN A 253 -2.82 17.57 -23.79
CA ASN A 253 -2.12 18.02 -25.01
C ASN A 253 -2.94 18.98 -25.90
N ARG A 254 -4.08 19.52 -25.44
CA ARG A 254 -4.81 20.49 -26.29
C ARG A 254 -4.38 21.95 -26.09
N GLU A 255 -3.78 22.29 -24.94
CA GLU A 255 -3.32 23.67 -24.71
C GLU A 255 -1.85 23.91 -25.08
N ALA A 256 -1.01 22.86 -25.15
CA ALA A 256 0.38 23.00 -25.56
C ALA A 256 0.56 23.11 -27.09
N SER A 257 -0.35 22.54 -27.88
CA SER A 257 -0.30 22.64 -29.35
C SER A 257 -0.82 23.97 -29.91
N LEU A 258 -1.71 24.64 -29.16
CA LEU A 258 -2.23 25.95 -29.58
C LEU A 258 -1.25 27.11 -29.31
N ASN A 259 -0.29 26.93 -28.40
CA ASN A 259 0.74 27.93 -28.10
C ASN A 259 2.02 27.80 -28.98
N THR A 260 2.13 26.76 -29.81
CA THR A 260 3.26 26.58 -30.74
C THR A 260 2.93 27.00 -32.19
N GLU A 261 1.66 27.22 -32.52
CA GLU A 261 1.24 27.72 -33.84
C GLU A 261 0.96 29.22 -33.87
N GLY A 262 1.20 29.96 -32.78
CA GLY A 262 0.95 31.39 -32.63
C GLY A 262 2.22 32.26 -32.47
N ASN A 263 3.41 31.76 -32.86
CA ASN A 263 4.65 32.58 -32.86
C ASN A 263 5.39 32.45 -34.19
#